data_689fef4cc8719bfb23d7c31ea2fcb42f
#
_entry.id   689fef4cc8719bfb23d7c31ea2fcb42f
#
_cell.length_a   1.000
_cell.length_b   1.000
_cell.length_c   1.000
_cell.angle_alpha   90.00
_cell.angle_beta   90.00
_cell.angle_gamma   90.00
#
_symmetry.space_group_name_H-M   'P 1'
#
loop_
_entity.id
_entity.type
_entity.pdbx_description
1 polymer ?
#
loop_
_entity_poly.entity_id
_entity_poly.type
_entity_poly.pdbx_seq_one_letter_code
_entity_poly.pdbx_strand_id
1 'polypeptide(L)'
;DEIVKKMIDGVHAAGVKVVASNHDFHKTPAKSDIIYRLRKMQDMGADIPKIAVMPQNKRDVLTLLAATEEMVTDYADRPIITMSMAGTGVISRLCGEVFGSSMTFGAAKKASAPGQMGVADLSTVLDLLHKAM
;
A
#
# COMPACT_ATOMS: atom_id res chain seq x y z
N ASP A 1 -20.52 1.61 3.14
CA ASP A 1 -19.89 2.43 2.10
C ASP A 1 -20.36 3.87 2.10
N GLU A 2 -21.66 4.11 2.24
CA GLU A 2 -22.21 5.48 2.33
C GLU A 2 -21.71 6.24 3.57
N ILE A 3 -21.60 5.56 4.70
CA ILE A 3 -21.05 6.13 5.93
C ILE A 3 -19.59 6.54 5.72
N VAL A 4 -18.78 5.67 5.13
CA VAL A 4 -17.37 5.96 4.84
C VAL A 4 -17.26 7.15 3.91
N LYS A 5 -18.07 7.21 2.85
CA LYS A 5 -18.09 8.36 1.94
C LYS A 5 -18.44 9.65 2.66
N LYS A 6 -19.46 9.66 3.51
CA LYS A 6 -19.84 10.84 4.31
C LYS A 6 -18.71 11.28 5.26
N MET A 7 -17.97 10.33 5.84
CA MET A 7 -16.80 10.65 6.66
C MET A 7 -15.70 11.31 5.83
N ILE A 8 -15.41 10.79 4.64
CA ILE A 8 -14.42 11.38 3.73
C ILE A 8 -14.82 12.80 3.35
N ASP A 9 -16.07 13.00 2.94
CA ASP A 9 -16.60 14.31 2.56
C ASP A 9 -16.50 15.31 3.72
N GLY A 10 -16.81 14.89 4.95
CA GLY A 10 -16.70 15.71 6.14
C GLY A 10 -15.25 16.11 6.46
N VAL A 11 -14.32 15.19 6.32
CA VAL A 11 -12.88 15.45 6.54
C VAL A 11 -12.35 16.39 5.46
N HIS A 12 -12.75 16.22 4.21
CA HIS A 12 -12.39 17.11 3.11
C HIS A 12 -12.94 18.52 3.31
N ALA A 13 -14.16 18.67 3.84
CA ALA A 13 -14.74 19.97 4.15
C ALA A 13 -13.90 20.74 5.20
N ALA A 14 -13.17 20.02 6.05
CA ALA A 14 -12.22 20.60 7.01
C ALA A 14 -10.82 20.86 6.40
N GLY A 15 -10.61 20.62 5.12
CA GLY A 15 -9.33 20.84 4.43
C GLY A 15 -8.27 19.77 4.68
N VAL A 16 -8.67 18.57 5.15
CA VAL A 16 -7.75 17.48 5.54
C VAL A 16 -7.78 16.36 4.48
N LYS A 17 -6.62 15.79 4.19
CA LYS A 17 -6.48 14.65 3.29
C LYS A 17 -6.82 13.33 3.97
N VAL A 18 -7.29 12.36 3.19
CA VAL A 18 -7.74 11.06 3.68
C VAL A 18 -6.93 9.93 3.06
N VAL A 19 -6.34 9.09 3.91
CA VAL A 19 -5.81 7.77 3.54
C VAL A 19 -6.86 6.72 3.92
N ALA A 20 -7.47 6.09 2.92
CA ALA A 20 -8.38 4.96 3.16
C ALA A 20 -7.56 3.67 3.14
N SER A 21 -7.63 2.89 4.21
CA SER A 21 -6.82 1.68 4.37
C SER A 21 -7.68 0.42 4.49
N ASN A 22 -7.26 -0.64 3.79
CA ASN A 22 -7.75 -2.00 3.98
C ASN A 22 -6.58 -2.91 4.37
N HIS A 23 -6.76 -3.73 5.39
CA HIS A 23 -5.76 -4.68 5.87
C HIS A 23 -6.35 -6.07 5.88
N ASP A 24 -5.69 -7.02 5.21
CA ASP A 24 -5.97 -8.43 5.34
C ASP A 24 -4.77 -9.09 6.04
N PHE A 25 -4.92 -9.40 7.33
CA PHE A 25 -3.87 -10.01 8.13
C PHE A 25 -3.80 -11.54 7.98
N HIS A 26 -4.66 -12.13 7.17
CA HIS A 26 -4.79 -13.58 7.05
C HIS A 26 -4.35 -14.12 5.71
N LYS A 27 -4.53 -13.37 4.65
CA LYS A 27 -4.26 -13.83 3.28
C LYS A 27 -3.97 -12.68 2.31
N THR A 28 -3.57 -13.06 1.10
CA THR A 28 -3.51 -12.18 -0.06
C THR A 28 -4.71 -12.48 -0.96
N PRO A 29 -5.64 -11.54 -1.13
CA PRO A 29 -6.74 -11.69 -2.09
C PRO A 29 -6.23 -11.87 -3.52
N ALA A 30 -7.10 -12.33 -4.41
CA ALA A 30 -6.79 -12.36 -5.85
C ALA A 30 -6.45 -10.95 -6.37
N LYS A 31 -5.61 -10.87 -7.40
CA LYS A 31 -5.20 -9.60 -8.01
C LYS A 31 -6.39 -8.69 -8.35
N SER A 32 -7.43 -9.24 -8.96
CA SER A 32 -8.64 -8.50 -9.30
C SER A 32 -9.39 -7.93 -8.09
N ASP A 33 -9.39 -8.63 -6.96
CA ASP A 33 -10.02 -8.16 -5.74
C ASP A 33 -9.19 -7.03 -5.08
N ILE A 34 -7.86 -7.14 -5.09
CA ILE A 34 -6.97 -6.06 -4.62
C ILE A 34 -7.23 -4.78 -5.43
N ILE A 35 -7.25 -4.88 -6.75
CA ILE A 35 -7.54 -3.74 -7.65
C ILE A 35 -8.93 -3.19 -7.39
N TYR A 36 -9.94 -4.05 -7.25
CA TYR A 36 -11.31 -3.63 -6.95
C TYR A 36 -11.38 -2.81 -5.64
N ARG A 37 -10.73 -3.27 -4.58
CA ARG A 37 -10.70 -2.57 -3.28
C ARG A 37 -10.05 -1.20 -3.40
N LEU A 38 -8.92 -1.10 -4.09
CA LEU A 38 -8.22 0.17 -4.31
C LEU A 38 -9.05 1.14 -5.15
N ARG A 39 -9.66 0.67 -6.24
CA ARG A 39 -10.56 1.48 -7.07
C ARG A 39 -11.77 1.97 -6.28
N LYS A 40 -12.36 1.13 -5.46
CA LYS A 40 -13.48 1.50 -4.60
C LYS A 40 -13.12 2.61 -3.62
N MET A 41 -11.93 2.57 -3.02
CA MET A 41 -11.44 3.65 -2.16
C MET A 41 -11.27 4.96 -2.95
N GLN A 42 -10.72 4.88 -4.15
CA GLN A 42 -10.60 6.01 -5.06
C GLN A 42 -11.97 6.61 -5.41
N ASP A 43 -12.93 5.78 -5.79
CA ASP A 43 -14.30 6.20 -6.16
C ASP A 43 -15.05 6.84 -4.97
N MET A 44 -14.75 6.42 -3.74
CA MET A 44 -15.29 7.05 -2.54
C MET A 44 -14.63 8.38 -2.18
N GLY A 45 -13.58 8.78 -2.89
CA GLY A 45 -12.92 10.06 -2.70
C GLY A 45 -11.66 10.04 -1.82
N ALA A 46 -11.14 8.87 -1.43
CA ALA A 46 -9.88 8.83 -0.69
C ALA A 46 -8.76 9.49 -1.48
N ASP A 47 -7.96 10.32 -0.85
CA ASP A 47 -6.80 10.96 -1.50
C ASP A 47 -5.69 9.95 -1.76
N ILE A 48 -5.53 8.97 -0.88
CA ILE A 48 -4.57 7.89 -1.02
C ILE A 48 -5.23 6.57 -0.63
N PRO A 49 -5.63 5.74 -1.61
CA PRO A 49 -6.02 4.35 -1.35
C PRO A 49 -4.83 3.53 -0.87
N LYS A 50 -5.04 2.72 0.16
CA LYS A 50 -3.98 1.88 0.76
C LYS A 50 -4.47 0.47 1.02
N ILE A 51 -3.65 -0.52 0.67
CA ILE A 51 -3.90 -1.93 1.00
C ILE A 51 -2.65 -2.59 1.58
N ALA A 52 -2.83 -3.39 2.61
CA ALA A 52 -1.81 -4.27 3.16
C ALA A 52 -2.36 -5.69 3.24
N VAL A 53 -1.63 -6.65 2.73
CA VAL A 53 -2.05 -8.05 2.64
C VAL A 53 -1.02 -8.99 3.24
N MET A 54 -1.46 -10.19 3.64
CA MET A 54 -0.59 -11.21 4.25
C MET A 54 -0.25 -12.29 3.22
N PRO A 55 1.03 -12.46 2.84
CA PRO A 55 1.42 -13.51 1.93
C PRO A 55 1.46 -14.86 2.64
N GLN A 56 0.96 -15.90 1.99
CA GLN A 56 1.09 -17.29 2.42
C GLN A 56 2.28 -17.98 1.73
N ASN A 57 2.75 -17.41 0.61
CA ASN A 57 3.83 -17.93 -0.22
C ASN A 57 4.42 -16.80 -1.08
N LYS A 58 5.47 -17.11 -1.82
CA LYS A 58 6.15 -16.15 -2.70
C LYS A 58 5.25 -15.61 -3.82
N ARG A 59 4.33 -16.44 -4.32
CA ARG A 59 3.40 -16.05 -5.39
C ARG A 59 2.45 -14.95 -4.93
N ASP A 60 2.07 -14.95 -3.67
CA ASP A 60 1.23 -13.89 -3.09
C ASP A 60 1.93 -12.52 -3.11
N VAL A 61 3.23 -12.49 -2.90
CA VAL A 61 4.02 -11.26 -3.03
C VAL A 61 4.02 -10.77 -4.48
N LEU A 62 4.20 -11.65 -5.45
CA LEU A 62 4.12 -11.32 -6.87
C LEU A 62 2.71 -10.84 -7.24
N THR A 63 1.67 -11.44 -6.69
CA THR A 63 0.28 -11.02 -6.89
C THR A 63 0.07 -9.58 -6.41
N LEU A 64 0.57 -9.23 -5.24
CA LEU A 64 0.49 -7.86 -4.70
C LEU A 64 1.23 -6.86 -5.59
N LEU A 65 2.45 -7.18 -6.03
CA LEU A 65 3.23 -6.31 -6.91
C LEU A 65 2.56 -6.14 -8.28
N ALA A 66 2.03 -7.22 -8.85
CA ALA A 66 1.29 -7.17 -10.12
C ALA A 66 0.01 -6.34 -10.01
N ALA A 67 -0.73 -6.47 -8.89
CA ALA A 67 -1.91 -5.65 -8.62
C ALA A 67 -1.55 -4.16 -8.50
N THR A 68 -0.43 -3.85 -7.86
CA THR A 68 0.07 -2.48 -7.72
C THR A 68 0.39 -1.87 -9.08
N GLU A 69 1.15 -2.59 -9.90
CA GLU A 69 1.52 -2.15 -11.24
C GLU A 69 0.29 -1.91 -12.10
N GLU A 70 -0.63 -2.86 -12.18
CA GLU A 70 -1.84 -2.74 -12.98
C GLU A 70 -2.75 -1.60 -12.49
N MET A 71 -2.91 -1.46 -11.17
CA MET A 71 -3.70 -0.36 -10.60
C MET A 71 -3.13 1.00 -11.00
N VAL A 72 -1.82 1.18 -10.89
CA VAL A 72 -1.16 2.46 -11.21
C VAL A 72 -1.17 2.73 -12.71
N THR A 73 -0.93 1.72 -13.54
CA THR A 73 -0.86 1.88 -14.99
C THR A 73 -2.23 2.13 -15.62
N ASP A 74 -3.27 1.42 -15.15
CA ASP A 74 -4.55 1.38 -15.86
C ASP A 74 -5.67 2.16 -15.17
N TYR A 75 -5.62 2.40 -13.86
CA TYR A 75 -6.77 2.88 -13.11
C TYR A 75 -6.53 4.07 -12.18
N ALA A 76 -5.36 4.17 -11.56
CA ALA A 76 -5.13 5.18 -10.53
C ALA A 76 -4.96 6.58 -11.13
N ASP A 77 -5.70 7.55 -10.58
CA ASP A 77 -5.54 8.98 -10.88
C ASP A 77 -4.90 9.74 -9.71
N ARG A 78 -4.42 9.02 -8.70
CA ARG A 78 -3.87 9.54 -7.45
C ARG A 78 -2.86 8.54 -6.87
N PRO A 79 -2.01 8.98 -5.90
CA PRO A 79 -1.07 8.06 -5.25
C PRO A 79 -1.79 6.90 -4.57
N ILE A 80 -1.19 5.73 -4.60
CA ILE A 80 -1.63 4.55 -3.84
C ILE A 80 -0.51 4.03 -2.96
N ILE A 81 -0.87 3.29 -1.91
CA ILE A 81 0.07 2.60 -1.05
C ILE A 81 -0.28 1.13 -1.01
N THR A 82 0.68 0.27 -1.30
CA THR A 82 0.49 -1.18 -1.22
C THR A 82 1.65 -1.83 -0.50
N MET A 83 1.37 -2.91 0.23
CA MET A 83 2.42 -3.72 0.85
C MET A 83 1.97 -5.15 1.09
N SER A 84 2.91 -6.06 0.95
CA SER A 84 2.83 -7.43 1.42
C SER A 84 3.55 -7.52 2.76
N MET A 85 2.89 -8.05 3.77
CA MET A 85 3.39 -8.06 5.15
C MET A 85 4.32 -9.25 5.42
N ALA A 86 4.81 -9.37 6.65
CA ALA A 86 5.73 -10.40 7.13
C ALA A 86 7.07 -10.46 6.39
N GLY A 87 7.94 -11.38 6.78
CA GLY A 87 9.29 -11.50 6.22
C GLY A 87 9.31 -11.81 4.72
N THR A 88 8.39 -12.67 4.26
CA THR A 88 8.27 -13.00 2.82
C THR A 88 7.87 -11.78 2.00
N GLY A 89 7.08 -10.88 2.58
CA GLY A 89 6.61 -9.67 1.92
C GLY A 89 7.54 -8.46 2.04
N VAL A 90 8.64 -8.54 2.80
CA VAL A 90 9.53 -7.40 3.07
C VAL A 90 10.01 -6.72 1.79
N ILE A 91 10.26 -7.49 0.74
CA ILE A 91 10.72 -6.95 -0.55
C ILE A 91 9.73 -5.91 -1.12
N SER A 92 8.43 -6.07 -0.93
CA SER A 92 7.43 -5.12 -1.38
C SER A 92 7.56 -3.75 -0.69
N ARG A 93 8.09 -3.73 0.52
CA ARG A 93 8.36 -2.49 1.26
C ARG A 93 9.59 -1.76 0.76
N LEU A 94 10.54 -2.49 0.15
CA LEU A 94 11.81 -1.96 -0.35
C LEU A 94 11.71 -1.54 -1.82
N CYS A 95 11.04 -2.32 -2.64
CA CYS A 95 10.95 -2.11 -4.10
C CYS A 95 9.58 -1.64 -4.59
N GLY A 96 8.61 -1.42 -3.70
CA GLY A 96 7.23 -1.05 -4.07
C GLY A 96 7.15 0.18 -4.96
N GLU A 97 8.05 1.13 -4.78
CA GLU A 97 8.16 2.33 -5.60
C GLU A 97 8.32 2.01 -7.10
N VAL A 98 9.11 1.00 -7.43
CA VAL A 98 9.33 0.55 -8.82
C VAL A 98 8.01 0.14 -9.49
N PHE A 99 7.08 -0.41 -8.72
CA PHE A 99 5.77 -0.87 -9.19
C PHE A 99 4.64 0.16 -8.99
N GLY A 100 4.97 1.33 -8.42
CA GLY A 100 4.05 2.44 -8.30
C GLY A 100 3.46 2.70 -6.91
N SER A 101 3.89 1.98 -5.86
CA SER A 101 3.51 2.33 -4.49
C SER A 101 4.22 3.61 -4.05
N SER A 102 3.47 4.58 -3.53
CA SER A 102 3.97 5.92 -3.26
C SER A 102 4.67 6.09 -1.92
N MET A 103 4.47 5.17 -0.98
CA MET A 103 5.04 5.23 0.37
C MET A 103 5.37 3.85 0.89
N THR A 104 6.36 3.80 1.77
CA THR A 104 6.64 2.64 2.61
C THR A 104 6.79 3.07 4.08
N PHE A 105 6.78 2.13 5.00
CA PHE A 105 6.75 2.42 6.44
C PHE A 105 7.92 1.73 7.15
N GLY A 106 8.74 2.53 7.82
CA GLY A 106 9.80 2.05 8.72
C GLY A 106 9.39 2.17 10.19
N ALA A 107 9.93 1.31 11.03
CA ALA A 107 9.72 1.37 12.47
C ALA A 107 10.65 2.39 13.12
N ALA A 108 10.09 3.34 13.88
CA ALA A 108 10.90 4.32 14.62
C ALA A 108 11.52 3.69 15.89
N LYS A 109 10.72 2.98 16.68
CA LYS A 109 11.16 2.25 17.88
C LYS A 109 10.73 0.79 17.85
N LYS A 110 9.47 0.55 17.53
CA LYS A 110 8.84 -0.77 17.46
C LYS A 110 8.02 -0.90 16.20
N ALA A 111 8.10 -2.06 15.54
CA ALA A 111 7.27 -2.34 14.37
C ALA A 111 5.78 -2.25 14.72
N SER A 112 5.02 -1.53 13.92
CA SER A 112 3.57 -1.41 14.03
C SER A 112 2.81 -2.43 13.19
N ALA A 113 3.51 -3.15 12.32
CA ALA A 113 2.97 -4.20 11.48
C ALA A 113 4.04 -5.26 11.17
N PRO A 114 3.63 -6.51 10.85
CA PRO A 114 4.58 -7.56 10.48
C PRO A 114 5.45 -7.19 9.27
N GLY A 115 6.74 -7.47 9.35
CA GLY A 115 7.70 -7.25 8.26
C GLY A 115 8.24 -5.83 8.13
N GLN A 116 7.92 -4.92 9.04
CA GLN A 116 8.57 -3.61 9.08
C GLN A 116 10.02 -3.74 9.56
N MET A 117 10.93 -3.05 8.87
CA MET A 117 12.31 -2.86 9.35
C MET A 117 12.48 -1.48 10.00
N GLY A 118 13.57 -1.30 10.74
CA GLY A 118 13.90 -0.01 11.34
C GLY A 118 14.05 1.08 10.29
N VAL A 119 13.62 2.30 10.62
CA VAL A 119 13.61 3.42 9.67
C VAL A 119 15.02 3.75 9.15
N ALA A 120 16.07 3.60 9.97
CA ALA A 120 17.44 3.86 9.53
C ALA A 120 17.91 2.85 8.46
N ASP A 121 17.64 1.57 8.65
CA ASP A 121 17.99 0.52 7.68
C ASP A 121 17.14 0.68 6.40
N LEU A 122 15.86 0.97 6.53
CA LEU A 122 14.98 1.22 5.40
C LEU A 122 15.48 2.41 4.57
N SER A 123 15.83 3.51 5.21
CA SER A 123 16.38 4.70 4.54
C SER A 123 17.65 4.36 3.76
N THR A 124 18.56 3.59 4.36
CA THR A 124 19.79 3.13 3.70
C THR A 124 19.49 2.32 2.44
N VAL A 125 18.56 1.37 2.50
CA VAL A 125 18.16 0.56 1.34
C VAL A 125 17.54 1.42 0.25
N LEU A 126 16.62 2.33 0.60
CA LEU A 126 15.99 3.24 -0.37
C LEU A 126 17.03 4.14 -1.06
N ASP A 127 17.98 4.68 -0.31
CA ASP A 127 19.07 5.49 -0.87
C ASP A 127 19.92 4.71 -1.88
N LEU A 128 20.23 3.45 -1.57
CA LEU A 128 20.97 2.56 -2.49
C LEU A 128 20.18 2.27 -3.75
N LEU A 129 18.89 1.99 -3.63
CA LEU A 129 18.02 1.78 -4.79
C LEU A 129 17.92 3.05 -5.66
N HIS A 130 17.70 4.20 -5.05
CA HIS A 130 17.60 5.47 -5.77
C HIS A 130 18.90 5.83 -6.52
N LYS A 131 20.05 5.53 -5.95
CA LYS A 131 21.34 5.72 -6.65
C LYS A 131 21.50 4.83 -7.87
N ALA A 132 20.83 3.67 -7.89
CA ALA A 132 20.92 2.70 -8.98
C ALA A 132 19.83 2.92 -10.05
N MET A 133 18.81 3.67 -9.74
CA MET A 133 17.71 4.00 -10.65
C MET A 133 18.02 5.27 -11.44
#